data_7f55370971c5519d1d97997e0e27363f
#
_entry.id   7f55370971c5519d1d97997e0e27363f
#
_cell.length_a   1.000
_cell.length_b   1.000
_cell.length_c   1.000
_cell.angle_alpha   90.00
_cell.angle_beta   90.00
_cell.angle_gamma   90.00
#
_symmetry.space_group_name_H-M   'P 1'
#
loop_
_entity.id
_entity.type
_entity.pdbx_description
1 polymer ?
#
loop_
_entity_poly.entity_id
_entity_poly.type
_entity_poly.pdbx_seq_one_letter_code
_entity_poly.pdbx_strand_id
1 'polypeptide(L)'
;LVKALKNEDGRKIVANYGLDPKLGKYHRTYCDACNSTIQTKEPVEACPYCGSNKVTFGVFDRIELIKDKENSKSPEFRPEYIYQTPLGFVPGLGNKTIDKLLNNFGTEMNILHKLSFDDIEAVVGSNLAKIIDESRKGKLLIEAGGGGNYGKVSTKTLDC
;
A
#
# COMPACT_ATOMS: atom_id res chain seq x y z
N LEU A 1 6.46 -12.54 -23.58
CA LEU A 1 5.91 -12.13 -22.29
C LEU A 1 5.04 -13.24 -21.68
N VAL A 2 4.00 -13.78 -22.38
CA VAL A 2 3.10 -14.81 -21.83
C VAL A 2 3.85 -16.06 -21.38
N LYS A 3 4.82 -16.57 -22.17
CA LYS A 3 5.65 -17.71 -21.78
C LYS A 3 6.50 -17.42 -20.54
N ALA A 4 7.05 -16.21 -20.42
CA ALA A 4 7.82 -15.79 -19.21
C ALA A 4 6.92 -15.72 -17.97
N LEU A 5 5.67 -15.21 -18.12
CA LEU A 5 4.69 -15.17 -17.03
C LEU A 5 4.25 -16.56 -16.57
N LYS A 6 4.30 -17.56 -17.48
CA LYS A 6 4.01 -18.96 -17.18
C LYS A 6 5.24 -19.77 -16.76
N ASN A 7 6.42 -19.15 -16.70
CA ASN A 7 7.72 -19.81 -16.46
C ASN A 7 8.05 -20.91 -17.50
N GLU A 8 7.56 -20.78 -18.75
CA GLU A 8 7.74 -21.79 -19.81
C GLU A 8 8.99 -21.59 -20.66
N ASP A 9 9.70 -20.43 -20.57
CA ASP A 9 10.83 -20.07 -21.43
C ASP A 9 12.17 -19.94 -20.70
N GLY A 10 12.27 -20.53 -19.50
CA GLY A 10 13.47 -20.49 -18.66
C GLY A 10 13.72 -19.17 -17.95
N ARG A 11 12.95 -18.12 -18.24
CA ARG A 11 12.97 -16.86 -17.49
C ARG A 11 12.02 -16.97 -16.31
N LYS A 12 12.49 -16.64 -15.11
CA LYS A 12 11.68 -16.70 -13.89
C LYS A 12 11.32 -15.29 -13.40
N ILE A 13 10.02 -15.04 -13.26
CA ILE A 13 9.55 -13.94 -12.42
C ILE A 13 9.58 -14.47 -10.99
N VAL A 14 10.45 -13.91 -10.16
CA VAL A 14 10.64 -14.37 -8.77
C VAL A 14 9.65 -13.73 -7.80
N ALA A 15 9.23 -12.48 -8.07
CA ALA A 15 8.24 -11.75 -7.28
C ALA A 15 7.61 -10.63 -8.10
N ASN A 16 6.44 -10.19 -7.68
CA ASN A 16 5.79 -8.97 -8.16
C ASN A 16 5.72 -7.98 -7.01
N TYR A 17 6.18 -6.75 -7.24
CA TYR A 17 6.13 -5.69 -6.24
C TYR A 17 5.05 -4.68 -6.61
N GLY A 18 4.29 -4.23 -5.64
CA GLY A 18 3.27 -3.21 -5.86
C GLY A 18 2.84 -2.49 -4.59
N LEU A 19 2.18 -1.36 -4.81
CA LEU A 19 1.61 -0.55 -3.73
C LEU A 19 0.53 -1.35 -2.99
N ASP A 20 0.48 -1.20 -1.66
CA ASP A 20 -0.67 -1.71 -0.91
C ASP A 20 -1.96 -1.05 -1.44
N PRO A 21 -2.99 -1.83 -1.81
CA PRO A 21 -4.23 -1.29 -2.37
C PRO A 21 -4.90 -0.23 -1.49
N LYS A 22 -4.75 -0.32 -0.17
CA LYS A 22 -5.29 0.68 0.77
C LYS A 22 -4.69 2.06 0.57
N LEU A 23 -3.45 2.16 0.06
CA LEU A 23 -2.82 3.43 -0.27
C LEU A 23 -3.40 4.08 -1.53
N GLY A 24 -4.18 3.34 -2.35
CA GLY A 24 -4.79 3.85 -3.58
C GLY A 24 -5.79 4.98 -3.31
N LYS A 25 -5.76 6.03 -4.16
CA LYS A 25 -6.60 7.25 -4.04
C LYS A 25 -8.11 7.01 -4.04
N TYR A 26 -8.56 5.90 -4.60
CA TYR A 26 -9.97 5.56 -4.76
C TYR A 26 -10.27 4.18 -4.16
N HIS A 27 -9.55 3.79 -3.11
CA HIS A 27 -9.72 2.48 -2.50
C HIS A 27 -11.11 2.33 -1.87
N ARG A 28 -11.52 3.28 -1.05
CA ARG A 28 -12.82 3.27 -0.37
C ARG A 28 -13.78 4.33 -0.95
N THR A 29 -15.06 4.06 -0.79
CA THR A 29 -16.12 5.04 -1.07
C THR A 29 -15.95 6.28 -0.18
N TYR A 30 -16.10 7.45 -0.76
CA TYR A 30 -15.78 8.72 -0.11
C TYR A 30 -16.80 9.79 -0.44
N CYS A 31 -17.11 10.63 0.53
CA CYS A 31 -17.93 11.81 0.35
C CYS A 31 -17.07 13.08 0.33
N ASP A 32 -17.08 13.81 -0.79
CA ASP A 32 -16.30 15.04 -0.96
C ASP A 32 -16.90 16.23 -0.18
N ALA A 33 -18.19 16.15 0.21
CA ALA A 33 -18.84 17.23 0.94
C ALA A 33 -18.47 17.27 2.42
N CYS A 34 -18.41 16.11 3.08
CA CYS A 34 -18.02 16.03 4.50
C CYS A 34 -16.63 15.41 4.72
N ASN A 35 -15.89 15.14 3.64
CA ASN A 35 -14.54 14.59 3.68
C ASN A 35 -14.45 13.28 4.48
N SER A 36 -15.43 12.38 4.32
CA SER A 36 -15.52 11.15 5.11
C SER A 36 -15.47 9.92 4.22
N THR A 37 -14.71 8.91 4.65
CA THR A 37 -14.77 7.57 4.08
C THR A 37 -16.07 6.89 4.51
N ILE A 38 -16.79 6.32 3.54
CA ILE A 38 -18.04 5.59 3.77
C ILE A 38 -17.74 4.10 3.70
N GLN A 39 -18.06 3.37 4.75
CA GLN A 39 -18.01 1.90 4.75
C GLN A 39 -19.37 1.37 4.32
N THR A 40 -19.44 0.84 3.10
CA THR A 40 -20.67 0.31 2.53
C THR A 40 -20.37 -0.99 1.78
N LYS A 41 -21.37 -1.85 1.71
CA LYS A 41 -21.35 -3.06 0.86
C LYS A 41 -22.08 -2.83 -0.48
N GLU A 42 -22.85 -1.75 -0.56
CA GLU A 42 -23.64 -1.41 -1.75
C GLU A 42 -23.36 0.04 -2.16
N PRO A 43 -23.54 0.38 -3.44
CA PRO A 43 -23.45 1.75 -3.89
C PRO A 43 -24.48 2.61 -3.16
N VAL A 44 -24.06 3.80 -2.72
CA VAL A 44 -24.94 4.78 -2.09
C VAL A 44 -25.08 6.00 -3.00
N GLU A 45 -26.31 6.47 -3.21
CA GLU A 45 -26.60 7.67 -4.01
C GLU A 45 -26.30 8.96 -3.23
N ALA A 46 -26.43 8.89 -1.91
CA ALA A 46 -26.14 10.01 -1.02
C ALA A 46 -25.33 9.56 0.19
N CYS A 47 -24.52 10.46 0.71
CA CYS A 47 -23.72 10.22 1.90
C CYS A 47 -24.61 9.98 3.13
N PRO A 48 -24.44 8.87 3.86
CA PRO A 48 -25.25 8.58 5.05
C PRO A 48 -24.96 9.54 6.22
N TYR A 49 -23.85 10.29 6.17
CA TYR A 49 -23.47 11.20 7.24
C TYR A 49 -23.97 12.64 7.04
N CYS A 50 -24.00 13.13 5.78
CA CYS A 50 -24.36 14.52 5.50
C CYS A 50 -25.44 14.70 4.42
N GLY A 51 -25.96 13.60 3.84
CA GLY A 51 -27.01 13.64 2.81
C GLY A 51 -26.55 14.12 1.42
N SER A 52 -25.29 14.45 1.23
CA SER A 52 -24.78 14.96 -0.05
C SER A 52 -24.67 13.88 -1.11
N ASN A 53 -25.01 14.21 -2.36
CA ASN A 53 -24.81 13.32 -3.53
C ASN A 53 -23.39 13.35 -4.09
N LYS A 54 -22.47 14.12 -3.48
CA LYS A 54 -21.05 14.15 -3.89
C LYS A 54 -20.30 12.95 -3.33
N VAL A 55 -20.67 11.76 -3.81
CA VAL A 55 -20.07 10.48 -3.37
C VAL A 55 -19.30 9.84 -4.52
N THR A 56 -18.04 9.50 -4.26
CA THR A 56 -17.19 8.73 -5.17
C THR A 56 -17.13 7.28 -4.68
N PHE A 57 -17.64 6.33 -5.47
CA PHE A 57 -17.68 4.92 -5.11
C PHE A 57 -16.29 4.30 -5.22
N GLY A 58 -15.84 3.62 -4.15
CA GLY A 58 -14.49 3.07 -4.04
C GLY A 58 -14.30 1.77 -4.83
N VAL A 59 -13.05 1.55 -5.29
CA VAL A 59 -12.69 0.35 -6.07
C VAL A 59 -12.86 -0.92 -5.24
N PHE A 60 -12.44 -0.90 -3.97
CA PHE A 60 -12.60 -2.04 -3.06
C PHE A 60 -14.09 -2.37 -2.86
N ASP A 61 -14.90 -1.34 -2.59
CA ASP A 61 -16.35 -1.51 -2.41
C ASP A 61 -17.03 -2.02 -3.69
N ARG A 62 -16.53 -1.59 -4.87
CA ARG A 62 -16.99 -2.13 -6.15
C ARG A 62 -16.62 -3.59 -6.34
N ILE A 63 -15.40 -4.00 -5.98
CA ILE A 63 -14.96 -5.40 -6.04
C ILE A 63 -15.83 -6.25 -5.12
N GLU A 64 -16.07 -5.81 -3.90
CA GLU A 64 -16.93 -6.53 -2.94
C GLU A 64 -18.35 -6.73 -3.48
N LEU A 65 -18.89 -5.74 -4.20
CA LEU A 65 -20.22 -5.82 -4.80
C LEU A 65 -20.31 -6.84 -5.95
N ILE A 66 -19.27 -6.93 -6.81
CA ILE A 66 -19.31 -7.74 -8.02
C ILE A 66 -18.61 -9.09 -7.90
N LYS A 67 -17.96 -9.38 -6.76
CA LYS A 67 -17.27 -10.64 -6.56
C LYS A 67 -18.27 -11.82 -6.61
N ASP A 68 -17.87 -12.89 -7.24
CA ASP A 68 -18.59 -14.16 -7.32
C ASP A 68 -18.02 -15.22 -6.35
N LYS A 69 -16.92 -14.90 -5.65
CA LYS A 69 -16.23 -15.78 -4.69
C LYS A 69 -15.84 -15.02 -3.44
N GLU A 70 -15.99 -15.66 -2.29
CA GLU A 70 -15.59 -15.06 -1.01
C GLU A 70 -14.07 -14.88 -0.89
N ASN A 71 -13.29 -15.85 -1.37
CA ASN A 71 -11.84 -15.83 -1.24
C ASN A 71 -11.17 -15.88 -2.61
N SER A 72 -10.13 -15.07 -2.78
CA SER A 72 -9.27 -15.14 -3.95
C SER A 72 -8.39 -16.40 -3.89
N LYS A 73 -8.20 -17.07 -5.03
CA LYS A 73 -7.28 -18.19 -5.16
C LYS A 73 -6.23 -17.86 -6.21
N SER A 74 -4.98 -17.77 -5.78
CA SER A 74 -3.85 -17.63 -6.70
C SER A 74 -3.47 -18.99 -7.30
N PRO A 75 -3.12 -19.06 -8.59
CA PRO A 75 -2.52 -20.26 -9.18
C PRO A 75 -1.21 -20.60 -8.47
N GLU A 76 -0.91 -21.90 -8.30
CA GLU A 76 0.29 -22.39 -7.58
C GLU A 76 1.60 -21.90 -8.21
N PHE A 77 1.63 -21.70 -9.53
CA PHE A 77 2.81 -21.23 -10.25
C PHE A 77 3.00 -19.71 -10.23
N ARG A 78 2.07 -18.96 -9.63
CA ARG A 78 2.17 -17.50 -9.58
C ARG A 78 3.24 -17.08 -8.57
N PRO A 79 4.24 -16.28 -8.99
CA PRO A 79 5.20 -15.69 -8.07
C PRO A 79 4.51 -14.86 -7.00
N GLU A 80 5.16 -14.75 -5.84
CA GLU A 80 4.68 -13.96 -4.72
C GLU A 80 4.42 -12.50 -5.13
N TYR A 81 3.35 -11.93 -4.59
CA TYR A 81 3.06 -10.50 -4.70
C TYR A 81 3.46 -9.83 -3.39
N ILE A 82 4.47 -8.97 -3.47
CA ILE A 82 5.01 -8.26 -2.31
C ILE A 82 4.43 -6.85 -2.29
N TYR A 83 3.58 -6.59 -1.31
CA TYR A 83 3.11 -5.23 -1.04
C TYR A 83 4.25 -4.41 -0.47
N GLN A 84 4.41 -3.20 -0.99
CA GLN A 84 5.42 -2.28 -0.50
C GLN A 84 4.82 -0.91 -0.21
N THR A 85 5.36 -0.27 0.81
CA THR A 85 5.08 1.12 1.14
C THR A 85 6.26 1.95 0.64
N PRO A 86 6.09 2.82 -0.36
CA PRO A 86 7.15 3.72 -0.80
C PRO A 86 7.68 4.58 0.34
N LEU A 87 8.97 4.92 0.32
CA LEU A 87 9.61 5.72 1.37
C LEU A 87 8.89 7.06 1.62
N GLY A 88 8.33 7.66 0.56
CA GLY A 88 7.56 8.89 0.69
C GLY A 88 6.24 8.78 1.47
N PHE A 89 5.75 7.55 1.72
CA PHE A 89 4.57 7.30 2.56
C PHE A 89 4.93 6.92 4.00
N VAL A 90 6.22 6.62 4.27
CA VAL A 90 6.67 6.24 5.60
C VAL A 90 6.70 7.47 6.52
N PRO A 91 5.97 7.43 7.66
CA PRO A 91 5.91 8.57 8.56
C PRO A 91 7.29 8.99 9.09
N GLY A 92 7.53 10.29 9.14
CA GLY A 92 8.80 10.84 9.62
C GLY A 92 9.93 10.88 8.59
N LEU A 93 9.77 10.28 7.41
CA LEU A 93 10.73 10.38 6.32
C LEU A 93 10.42 11.60 5.45
N GLY A 94 11.10 12.71 5.72
CA GLY A 94 11.07 13.88 4.83
C GLY A 94 12.02 13.71 3.62
N ASN A 95 11.84 14.54 2.59
CA ASN A 95 12.62 14.45 1.33
C ASN A 95 14.13 14.42 1.58
N LYS A 96 14.65 15.25 2.49
CA LYS A 96 16.09 15.27 2.83
C LYS A 96 16.60 13.93 3.37
N THR A 97 15.78 13.23 4.14
CA THR A 97 16.13 11.91 4.70
C THR A 97 16.08 10.84 3.61
N ILE A 98 15.08 10.93 2.72
CA ILE A 98 14.97 10.05 1.54
C ILE A 98 16.19 10.24 0.63
N ASP A 99 16.53 11.47 0.30
CA ASP A 99 17.71 11.80 -0.50
C ASP A 99 19.00 11.26 0.13
N LYS A 100 19.13 11.39 1.45
CA LYS A 100 20.27 10.84 2.21
C LYS A 100 20.35 9.32 2.07
N LEU A 101 19.22 8.61 2.18
CA LEU A 101 19.16 7.16 2.00
C LEU A 101 19.52 6.76 0.55
N LEU A 102 18.95 7.43 -0.44
CA LEU A 102 19.20 7.17 -1.86
C LEU A 102 20.67 7.43 -2.25
N ASN A 103 21.28 8.49 -1.72
CA ASN A 103 22.69 8.80 -1.99
C ASN A 103 23.64 7.75 -1.39
N ASN A 104 23.29 7.13 -0.24
CA ASN A 104 24.11 6.09 0.36
C ASN A 104 23.88 4.71 -0.26
N PHE A 105 22.64 4.40 -0.65
CA PHE A 105 22.24 3.03 -0.99
C PHE A 105 21.72 2.85 -2.42
N GLY A 106 21.64 3.91 -3.20
CA GLY A 106 21.33 3.93 -4.63
C GLY A 106 19.85 3.91 -4.92
N THR A 107 19.13 2.82 -4.66
CA THR A 107 17.73 2.69 -5.08
C THR A 107 16.79 2.42 -3.92
N GLU A 108 15.54 2.90 -4.07
CA GLU A 108 14.48 2.62 -3.10
C GLU A 108 14.21 1.12 -2.93
N MET A 109 14.28 0.33 -4.01
CA MET A 109 14.15 -1.12 -3.98
C MET A 109 15.25 -1.77 -3.12
N ASN A 110 16.49 -1.26 -3.18
CA ASN A 110 17.57 -1.73 -2.33
C ASN A 110 17.27 -1.44 -0.86
N ILE A 111 16.84 -0.20 -0.57
CA ILE A 111 16.48 0.24 0.77
C ILE A 111 15.31 -0.59 1.32
N LEU A 112 14.26 -0.82 0.54
CA LEU A 112 13.06 -1.52 1.01
C LEU A 112 13.22 -3.03 1.15
N HIS A 113 14.12 -3.68 0.38
CA HIS A 113 14.10 -5.14 0.28
C HIS A 113 15.44 -5.85 0.52
N LYS A 114 16.56 -5.14 0.57
CA LYS A 114 17.87 -5.78 0.63
C LYS A 114 18.73 -5.37 1.83
N LEU A 115 18.66 -4.12 2.26
CA LEU A 115 19.51 -3.61 3.34
C LEU A 115 19.14 -4.22 4.69
N SER A 116 20.16 -4.39 5.53
CA SER A 116 19.97 -4.74 6.94
C SER A 116 19.37 -3.57 7.73
N PHE A 117 18.86 -3.86 8.91
CA PHE A 117 18.43 -2.84 9.86
C PHE A 117 19.60 -1.92 10.23
N ASP A 118 20.77 -2.49 10.52
CA ASP A 118 21.97 -1.77 10.98
C ASP A 118 22.48 -0.79 9.93
N ASP A 119 22.44 -1.16 8.63
CA ASP A 119 22.83 -0.28 7.53
C ASP A 119 21.94 0.98 7.49
N ILE A 120 20.65 0.79 7.66
CA ILE A 120 19.68 1.90 7.66
C ILE A 120 19.84 2.74 8.92
N GLU A 121 19.99 2.10 10.09
CA GLU A 121 20.17 2.76 11.37
C GLU A 121 21.39 3.69 11.37
N ALA A 122 22.50 3.25 10.80
CA ALA A 122 23.71 4.04 10.68
C ALA A 122 23.51 5.36 9.90
N VAL A 123 22.52 5.41 9.00
CA VAL A 123 22.25 6.59 8.18
C VAL A 123 21.16 7.49 8.77
N VAL A 124 20.07 6.91 9.29
CA VAL A 124 18.88 7.68 9.69
C VAL A 124 18.58 7.61 11.19
N GLY A 125 19.33 6.82 11.96
CA GLY A 125 19.14 6.60 13.39
C GLY A 125 18.04 5.56 13.69
N SER A 126 18.05 5.07 14.94
CA SER A 126 17.28 3.91 15.39
C SER A 126 15.77 4.07 15.19
N ASN A 127 15.22 5.25 15.52
CA ASN A 127 13.77 5.47 15.42
C ASN A 127 13.24 5.35 13.99
N LEU A 128 13.89 5.98 13.02
CA LEU A 128 13.46 5.91 11.62
C LEU A 128 13.76 4.55 11.00
N ALA A 129 14.88 3.92 11.36
CA ALA A 129 15.20 2.56 10.92
C ALA A 129 14.14 1.57 11.38
N LYS A 130 13.64 1.69 12.61
CA LYS A 130 12.56 0.85 13.13
C LYS A 130 11.27 1.04 12.36
N ILE A 131 10.87 2.28 12.07
CA ILE A 131 9.65 2.57 11.28
C ILE A 131 9.77 1.98 9.86
N ILE A 132 10.94 2.11 9.21
CA ILE A 132 11.19 1.51 7.90
C ILE A 132 11.09 -0.02 7.97
N ASP A 133 11.68 -0.64 8.98
CA ASP A 133 11.66 -2.08 9.17
C ASP A 133 10.23 -2.61 9.45
N GLU A 134 9.45 -1.92 10.26
CA GLU A 134 8.05 -2.22 10.51
C GLU A 134 7.19 -2.04 9.25
N SER A 135 7.48 -1.02 8.44
CA SER A 135 6.85 -0.81 7.14
C SER A 135 7.13 -1.95 6.17
N ARG A 136 8.38 -2.41 6.09
CA ARG A 136 8.78 -3.57 5.28
C ARG A 136 8.05 -4.86 5.68
N LYS A 137 7.79 -5.03 6.97
CA LYS A 137 7.09 -6.19 7.55
C LYS A 137 5.56 -6.07 7.45
N GLY A 138 5.04 -4.98 6.86
CA GLY A 138 3.61 -4.73 6.77
C GLY A 138 2.92 -4.55 8.12
N LYS A 139 3.65 -4.14 9.17
CA LYS A 139 3.14 -4.00 10.53
C LYS A 139 2.54 -2.63 10.82
N LEU A 140 2.76 -1.64 9.96
CA LEU A 140 2.19 -0.31 10.15
C LEU A 140 0.72 -0.29 9.73
N LEU A 141 -0.09 0.42 10.51
CA LEU A 141 -1.48 0.65 10.18
C LEU A 141 -1.61 1.55 8.95
N ILE A 142 -2.43 1.13 7.98
CA ILE A 142 -2.73 1.92 6.79
C ILE A 142 -4.18 2.36 6.85
N GLU A 143 -4.40 3.67 6.90
CA GLU A 143 -5.70 4.30 6.67
C GLU A 143 -5.97 4.33 5.17
N ALA A 144 -7.12 3.79 4.74
CA ALA A 144 -7.42 3.64 3.33
C ALA A 144 -7.68 4.99 2.64
N GLY A 145 -7.19 5.13 1.42
CA GLY A 145 -7.45 6.29 0.59
C GLY A 145 -8.85 6.30 -0.01
N GLY A 146 -9.31 7.49 -0.38
CA GLY A 146 -10.61 7.73 -1.01
C GLY A 146 -10.71 9.16 -1.52
N GLY A 147 -11.68 9.45 -2.42
CA GLY A 147 -11.94 10.79 -2.91
C GLY A 147 -10.76 11.47 -3.59
N GLY A 148 -9.89 10.72 -4.27
CA GLY A 148 -8.70 11.28 -4.91
C GLY A 148 -7.49 11.46 -3.99
N ASN A 149 -7.62 11.18 -2.69
CA ASN A 149 -6.54 11.26 -1.71
C ASN A 149 -5.91 9.89 -1.47
N TYR A 150 -4.57 9.83 -1.44
CA TYR A 150 -3.85 8.63 -1.07
C TYR A 150 -4.16 8.22 0.38
N GLY A 151 -4.12 6.91 0.64
CA GLY A 151 -4.12 6.41 2.00
C GLY A 151 -2.90 6.91 2.78
N LYS A 152 -2.97 6.82 4.10
CA LYS A 152 -1.92 7.28 5.01
C LYS A 152 -1.38 6.11 5.81
N VAL A 153 -0.07 6.09 5.98
CA VAL A 153 0.60 5.16 6.89
C VAL A 153 0.75 5.82 8.26
N SER A 154 0.36 5.11 9.31
CA SER A 154 0.49 5.56 10.69
C SER A 154 1.70 4.90 11.36
N THR A 155 2.33 5.58 12.31
CA THR A 155 3.37 4.99 13.18
C THR A 155 2.81 4.01 14.20
N LYS A 156 1.47 3.92 14.31
CA LYS A 156 0.83 2.89 15.15
C LYS A 156 1.05 1.53 14.51
N THR A 157 1.54 0.59 15.27
CA THR A 157 1.64 -0.82 14.86
C THR A 157 0.29 -1.50 14.99
N LEU A 158 0.06 -2.51 14.16
CA LEU A 158 -1.01 -3.46 14.37
C LEU A 158 -0.61 -4.30 15.58
N ASP A 159 -1.27 -4.11 16.70
CA ASP A 159 -1.14 -5.02 17.84
C ASP A 159 -1.63 -6.40 17.40
N CYS A 160 -0.74 -7.40 17.47
CA CYS A 160 -1.06 -8.80 17.20
C CYS A 160 -1.72 -9.43 18.40
#